data_f62378cf00ec332e6cc14a2296556536
#
_entry.id   f62378cf00ec332e6cc14a2296556536
#
_cell.length_a   1.000
_cell.length_b   1.000
_cell.length_c   1.000
_cell.angle_alpha   90.00
_cell.angle_beta   90.00
_cell.angle_gamma   90.00
#
_symmetry.space_group_name_H-M   'P 1'
#
loop_
_entity.id
_entity.type
_entity.pdbx_description
1 polymer ?
#
loop_
_entity_poly.entity_id
_entity_poly.type
_entity_poly.pdbx_seq_one_letter_code
_entity_poly.pdbx_strand_id
1 'polypeptide(L)'
;MTSVKERWSLSKERKKELIGELTPELRMLRVKADMTQEELANVIGLSRQTYSQIESGNKVMGWNTYLSLIFFYQSLEETARLLLALGVYPEEFTDQIERGG
;
A
#
# COMPACT_ATOMS: atom_id res chain seq x y z
N MET A 1 -12.09 15.58 18.38
CA MET A 1 -12.31 14.70 17.22
C MET A 1 -11.60 15.24 15.99
N THR A 2 -10.83 14.41 15.32
CA THR A 2 -10.04 14.84 14.16
C THR A 2 -10.91 14.91 12.92
N SER A 3 -10.83 15.99 12.14
CA SER A 3 -11.59 16.09 10.87
C SER A 3 -11.00 15.14 9.83
N VAL A 4 -11.79 14.86 8.78
CA VAL A 4 -11.32 14.04 7.67
C VAL A 4 -10.07 14.66 7.04
N LYS A 5 -10.10 15.98 6.85
CA LYS A 5 -8.97 16.71 6.28
C LYS A 5 -7.70 16.52 7.11
N GLU A 6 -7.80 16.65 8.42
CA GLU A 6 -6.65 16.48 9.31
C GLU A 6 -6.08 15.06 9.26
N ARG A 7 -6.95 14.04 9.26
CA ARG A 7 -6.54 12.64 9.20
C ARG A 7 -5.80 12.29 7.92
N TRP A 8 -6.22 12.88 6.80
CA TRP A 8 -5.66 12.53 5.51
C TRP A 8 -4.55 13.48 5.05
N SER A 9 -4.24 14.51 5.88
CA SER A 9 -3.16 15.45 5.59
C SER A 9 -1.85 14.95 6.21
N LEU A 10 -1.33 13.87 5.66
CA LEU A 10 -0.08 13.29 6.16
C LEU A 10 1.11 14.12 5.68
N SER A 11 2.12 14.23 6.55
CA SER A 11 3.34 14.95 6.21
C SER A 11 4.13 14.19 5.13
N LYS A 12 5.03 14.90 4.46
CA LYS A 12 5.94 14.28 3.50
C LYS A 12 6.75 13.18 4.14
N GLU A 13 7.22 13.42 5.35
CA GLU A 13 8.04 12.46 6.10
C GLU A 13 7.25 11.20 6.41
N ARG A 14 5.98 11.36 6.84
CA ARG A 14 5.13 10.21 7.13
C ARG A 14 4.84 9.40 5.87
N LYS A 15 4.58 10.06 4.76
CA LYS A 15 4.36 9.37 3.48
C LYS A 15 5.59 8.58 3.05
N LYS A 16 6.77 9.15 3.18
CA LYS A 16 8.03 8.46 2.87
C LYS A 16 8.23 7.24 3.75
N GLU A 17 7.93 7.38 5.03
CA GLU A 17 8.05 6.30 6.00
C GLU A 17 7.12 5.13 5.61
N LEU A 18 5.87 5.45 5.30
CA LEU A 18 4.88 4.43 4.91
C LEU A 18 5.28 3.73 3.62
N ILE A 19 5.75 4.48 2.63
CA ILE A 19 6.22 3.92 1.36
C ILE A 19 7.43 3.01 1.62
N GLY A 20 8.34 3.44 2.47
CA GLY A 20 9.54 2.67 2.81
C GLY A 20 9.22 1.37 3.53
N GLU A 21 8.17 1.35 4.34
CA GLU A 21 7.73 0.15 5.04
C GLU A 21 7.04 -0.85 4.11
N LEU A 22 6.28 -0.36 3.13
CA LEU A 22 5.57 -1.23 2.21
C LEU A 22 6.47 -1.83 1.15
N THR A 23 7.42 -1.07 0.62
CA THR A 23 8.23 -1.50 -0.52
C THR A 23 8.89 -2.88 -0.35
N PRO A 24 9.56 -3.18 0.78
CA PRO A 24 10.18 -4.50 0.92
C PRO A 24 9.18 -5.66 0.98
N GLU A 25 7.92 -5.37 1.21
CA GLU A 25 6.89 -6.40 1.33
C GLU A 25 6.09 -6.64 0.06
N LEU A 26 6.36 -5.86 -0.99
CA LEU A 26 5.56 -5.92 -2.23
C LEU A 26 5.57 -7.28 -2.90
N ARG A 27 6.73 -7.91 -2.96
CA ARG A 27 6.83 -9.22 -3.61
C ARG A 27 5.98 -10.27 -2.88
N MET A 28 6.09 -10.31 -1.57
CA MET A 28 5.33 -11.25 -0.75
C MET A 28 3.83 -11.05 -0.91
N LEU A 29 3.38 -9.79 -0.88
CA LEU A 29 1.98 -9.46 -1.05
C LEU A 29 1.49 -9.87 -2.44
N ARG A 30 2.28 -9.58 -3.47
CA ARG A 30 1.91 -9.93 -4.83
C ARG A 30 1.80 -11.45 -5.01
N VAL A 31 2.78 -12.18 -4.50
CA VAL A 31 2.76 -13.65 -4.59
C VAL A 31 1.57 -14.22 -3.82
N LYS A 32 1.25 -13.64 -2.67
CA LYS A 32 0.08 -14.05 -1.88
C LYS A 32 -1.22 -13.85 -2.65
N ALA A 33 -1.28 -12.79 -3.44
CA ALA A 33 -2.44 -12.50 -4.29
C ALA A 33 -2.45 -13.34 -5.58
N ASP A 34 -1.41 -14.16 -5.79
CA ASP A 34 -1.27 -15.01 -6.98
C ASP A 34 -1.27 -14.19 -8.27
N MET A 35 -0.51 -13.11 -8.29
CA MET A 35 -0.45 -12.22 -9.44
C MET A 35 0.97 -12.05 -9.95
N THR A 36 1.10 -11.96 -11.27
CA THR A 36 2.37 -11.58 -11.88
C THR A 36 2.57 -10.09 -11.77
N GLN A 37 3.80 -9.62 -11.99
CA GLN A 37 4.09 -8.19 -12.01
C GLN A 37 3.27 -7.45 -13.06
N GLU A 38 3.10 -8.08 -14.24
CA GLU A 38 2.30 -7.49 -15.31
C GLU A 38 0.84 -7.34 -14.93
N GLU A 39 0.28 -8.38 -14.34
CA GLU A 39 -1.12 -8.35 -13.89
C GLU A 39 -1.36 -7.27 -12.85
N LEU A 40 -0.48 -7.21 -11.84
CA LEU A 40 -0.63 -6.20 -10.80
C LEU A 40 -0.44 -4.78 -11.35
N ALA A 41 0.58 -4.60 -12.18
CA ALA A 41 0.83 -3.29 -12.80
C ALA A 41 -0.41 -2.82 -13.56
N ASN A 42 -1.03 -3.72 -14.31
CA ASN A 42 -2.23 -3.40 -15.06
C ASN A 42 -3.38 -2.95 -14.13
N VAL A 43 -3.55 -3.65 -13.00
CA VAL A 43 -4.60 -3.31 -12.04
C VAL A 43 -4.41 -1.91 -11.45
N ILE A 44 -3.19 -1.54 -11.11
CA ILE A 44 -2.92 -0.25 -10.46
C ILE A 44 -2.52 0.87 -11.42
N GLY A 45 -2.58 0.59 -12.73
CA GLY A 45 -2.39 1.63 -13.74
C GLY A 45 -0.94 1.99 -14.04
N LEU A 46 -0.02 1.04 -13.88
CA LEU A 46 1.39 1.24 -14.19
C LEU A 46 1.83 0.33 -15.32
N SER A 47 2.93 0.66 -15.99
CA SER A 47 3.57 -0.27 -16.88
C SER A 47 4.26 -1.37 -16.05
N ARG A 48 4.41 -2.54 -16.63
CA ARG A 48 5.13 -3.63 -15.97
C ARG A 48 6.55 -3.22 -15.60
N GLN A 49 7.22 -2.50 -16.49
CA GLN A 49 8.59 -2.06 -16.27
C GLN A 49 8.69 -1.12 -15.07
N THR A 50 7.78 -0.16 -14.97
CA THR A 50 7.75 0.76 -13.83
C THR A 50 7.50 0.01 -12.53
N TYR A 51 6.51 -0.88 -12.53
CA TYR A 51 6.21 -1.65 -11.32
C TYR A 51 7.42 -2.50 -10.90
N SER A 52 8.07 -3.16 -11.87
CA SER A 52 9.24 -3.99 -11.59
C SER A 52 10.36 -3.20 -10.91
N GLN A 53 10.60 -1.96 -11.35
CA GLN A 53 11.60 -1.09 -10.75
C GLN A 53 11.22 -0.70 -9.31
N ILE A 54 9.94 -0.50 -9.05
CA ILE A 54 9.45 -0.18 -7.71
C ILE A 54 9.63 -1.38 -6.78
N GLU A 55 9.22 -2.56 -7.22
CA GLU A 55 9.33 -3.76 -6.41
C GLU A 55 10.78 -4.12 -6.10
N SER A 56 11.70 -3.86 -7.04
CA SER A 56 13.13 -4.13 -6.83
C SER A 56 13.83 -3.05 -6.00
N GLY A 57 13.16 -1.95 -5.71
CA GLY A 57 13.74 -0.84 -4.94
C GLY A 57 14.55 0.14 -5.77
N ASN A 58 14.58 -0.03 -7.10
CA ASN A 58 15.33 0.87 -7.98
C ASN A 58 14.59 2.19 -8.24
N LYS A 59 13.32 2.24 -7.92
CA LYS A 59 12.50 3.43 -8.10
C LYS A 59 11.56 3.57 -6.92
N VAL A 60 11.44 4.78 -6.39
CA VAL A 60 10.51 5.05 -5.28
C VAL A 60 9.12 5.29 -5.84
N MET A 61 8.10 4.60 -5.32
CA MET A 61 6.73 4.81 -5.78
C MET A 61 6.19 6.16 -5.33
N GLY A 62 5.28 6.71 -6.11
CA GLY A 62 4.57 7.91 -5.71
C GLY A 62 3.46 7.59 -4.72
N TRP A 63 2.90 8.63 -4.09
CA TRP A 63 1.86 8.46 -3.09
C TRP A 63 0.60 7.83 -3.68
N ASN A 64 0.24 8.20 -4.92
CA ASN A 64 -0.93 7.60 -5.58
C ASN A 64 -0.77 6.11 -5.78
N THR A 65 0.42 5.66 -6.15
CA THR A 65 0.71 4.23 -6.31
C THR A 65 0.62 3.52 -4.97
N TYR A 66 1.16 4.13 -3.92
CA TYR A 66 1.06 3.58 -2.57
C TYR A 66 -0.39 3.37 -2.16
N LEU A 67 -1.22 4.39 -2.34
CA LEU A 67 -2.64 4.30 -1.98
C LEU A 67 -3.36 3.23 -2.80
N SER A 68 -3.03 3.11 -4.09
CA SER A 68 -3.62 2.08 -4.95
C SER A 68 -3.25 0.69 -4.47
N LEU A 69 -2.00 0.49 -4.09
CA LEU A 69 -1.53 -0.82 -3.60
C LEU A 69 -2.20 -1.18 -2.26
N ILE A 70 -2.25 -0.24 -1.34
CA ILE A 70 -2.91 -0.48 -0.04
C ILE A 70 -4.39 -0.80 -0.25
N PHE A 71 -5.08 -0.03 -1.08
CA PHE A 71 -6.48 -0.28 -1.38
C PHE A 71 -6.69 -1.67 -1.98
N PHE A 72 -5.87 -2.03 -2.96
CA PHE A 72 -5.98 -3.31 -3.63
C PHE A 72 -5.76 -4.48 -2.65
N TYR A 73 -4.66 -4.44 -1.91
CA TYR A 73 -4.35 -5.53 -0.98
C TYR A 73 -5.32 -5.60 0.20
N GLN A 74 -5.86 -4.47 0.62
CA GLN A 74 -6.86 -4.45 1.67
C GLN A 74 -8.20 -5.03 1.20
N SER A 75 -8.48 -4.98 -0.10
CA SER A 75 -9.73 -5.49 -0.65
C SER A 75 -9.79 -7.02 -0.73
N LEU A 76 -8.65 -7.69 -0.62
CA LEU A 76 -8.55 -9.14 -0.68
C LEU A 76 -8.30 -9.69 0.72
N GLU A 77 -9.09 -10.66 1.13
CA GLU A 77 -9.01 -11.21 2.49
C GLU A 77 -7.61 -11.68 2.88
N GLU A 78 -6.97 -12.46 2.01
CA GLU A 78 -5.64 -13.02 2.30
C GLU A 78 -4.58 -11.93 2.47
N THR A 79 -4.57 -10.96 1.58
CA THR A 79 -3.57 -9.90 1.65
C THR A 79 -3.91 -8.84 2.68
N ALA A 80 -5.20 -8.64 2.99
CA ALA A 80 -5.59 -7.74 4.08
C ALA A 80 -5.03 -8.25 5.41
N ARG A 81 -5.14 -9.54 5.65
CA ARG A 81 -4.58 -10.16 6.86
C ARG A 81 -3.06 -10.04 6.91
N LEU A 82 -2.43 -10.22 5.75
CA LEU A 82 -0.98 -10.14 5.65
C LEU A 82 -0.49 -8.71 5.91
N LEU A 83 -1.19 -7.70 5.40
CA LEU A 83 -0.85 -6.30 5.68
C LEU A 83 -0.83 -6.03 7.19
N LEU A 84 -1.83 -6.53 7.89
CA LEU A 84 -1.91 -6.35 9.35
C LEU A 84 -0.80 -7.12 10.06
N ALA A 85 -0.55 -8.36 9.65
CA ALA A 85 0.48 -9.19 10.26
C ALA A 85 1.87 -8.59 10.07
N LEU A 86 2.13 -7.96 8.92
CA LEU A 86 3.40 -7.31 8.63
C LEU A 86 3.54 -5.94 9.30
N GLY A 87 2.42 -5.40 9.80
CA GLY A 87 2.42 -4.08 10.42
C GLY A 87 2.60 -2.94 9.44
N VAL A 88 2.25 -3.16 8.16
CA VAL A 88 2.42 -2.12 7.14
C VAL A 88 1.13 -1.44 6.72
N TYR A 89 0.00 -1.84 7.30
CA TYR A 89 -1.23 -1.11 7.06
C TYR A 89 -1.22 0.15 7.93
N PRO A 90 -1.43 1.34 7.33
CA PRO A 90 -1.27 2.59 8.10
C PRO A 90 -2.23 2.68 9.28
N GLU A 91 -1.71 3.01 10.42
CA GLU A 91 -2.49 3.22 11.63
C GLU A 91 -3.54 4.32 11.43
N GLU A 92 -3.19 5.36 10.66
CA GLU A 92 -4.08 6.45 10.33
C GLU A 92 -5.35 5.99 9.61
N PHE A 93 -5.25 4.88 8.86
CA PHE A 93 -6.38 4.35 8.10
C PHE A 93 -7.27 3.44 8.95
N THR A 94 -6.70 2.77 9.93
CA THR A 94 -7.45 1.84 10.79
C THR A 94 -8.27 2.53 11.87
N ASP A 95 -7.79 3.65 12.35
CA ASP A 95 -8.46 4.40 13.43
C ASP A 95 -9.92 4.71 13.09
N GLN A 96 -10.17 4.99 11.86
CA GLN A 96 -11.51 5.28 11.36
C GLN A 96 -12.45 4.08 11.49
N ILE A 97 -11.96 2.90 11.15
CA ILE A 97 -12.77 1.67 11.20
C ILE A 97 -13.13 1.32 12.64
N GLU A 98 -12.18 1.42 13.52
CA GLU A 98 -12.38 1.13 14.95
C GLU A 98 -13.42 2.02 15.58
N ARG A 99 -13.40 3.30 15.21
CA ARG A 99 -14.35 4.28 15.75
C ARG A 99 -15.73 4.16 15.14
N GLY A 100 -15.82 3.61 13.95
CA GLY A 100 -17.10 3.38 13.30
C GLY A 100 -17.84 2.17 13.82
N GLY A 101 -17.13 1.34 14.55
CA GLY A 101 -17.73 0.14 15.17
C GLY A 101 -18.33 0.42 16.54
#